data_ecc5f18aa790d605ae06aa9f4d56b679
#
_entry.id   ecc5f18aa790d605ae06aa9f4d56b679
#
_cell.length_a   1.000
_cell.length_b   1.000
_cell.length_c   1.000
_cell.angle_alpha   90.00
_cell.angle_beta   90.00
_cell.angle_gamma   90.00
#
_symmetry.space_group_name_H-M   'P 1'
#
loop_
_entity.id
_entity.type
_entity.pdbx_description
1 polymer ?
#
loop_
_entity_poly.entity_id
_entity_poly.type
_entity_poly.pdbx_seq_one_letter_code
_entity_poly.pdbx_strand_id
1 'polypeptide(L)'
;MAGVSAAWELSRAGWEDRFASITLYQRGWVLGGKGASTRADDGRILEHGLHVWLGYYDNAFRLVRECYAELDRTRSDPTCPIRTWQDAFTPAPDVGVFEHRGSATGTWVARFGTNELVPGEAAPDPDLGTLIRRGAALAADLVRSSRERPGVRVDAAVDLVTTVLRGMSADGLLRPGGGGFAAVDHLDFRTWLLHHGAAPETVDGGLVRGMYDLVFGYRRGDRTQPAFSAGLGVFLAVRMFLDYKGAIFWKMTAGMGDVVFAPLHQALDRRGVGLRYFHRVDALRTDDGGARLAAVELTRQVPGRVVDGYDPLVRVGDLPCFPSRPLADGLGEHCPTEAEPWPSSGGRVSLEIGRDVDEVVLAVGLGAVPLVAADIVAEQPRWRAMIEHVRTVPTRSAQLWLRDDEATLGWAHPGATVSGLDAPFDTCASMTHLLAAEGGEPDRAPRALAYLCSALPEGAPPVTETTEAFLNGWADALWPRGGPKSLEDERLHAHHTSTNTDPSDRYVQSLPGSSQHRLRADGSGVAHLVLAGDWIDCGLNAGCIEAATISGIQAAAVIEGRPLSDRVLGPLTWDAA
;
A
#
# COMPACT_ATOMS: atom_id res chain seq x y z
N MET A 1 -3.19 -0.86 8.54
CA MET A 1 -2.30 -2.04 8.61
C MET A 1 -1.35 -2.00 9.82
N ALA A 2 -0.64 -0.91 10.10
CA ALA A 2 0.31 -0.86 11.22
C ALA A 2 -0.30 -1.20 12.59
N GLY A 3 -1.43 -0.60 12.96
CA GLY A 3 -2.13 -0.92 14.20
C GLY A 3 -2.64 -2.37 14.25
N VAL A 4 -3.13 -2.88 13.12
CA VAL A 4 -3.55 -4.29 12.99
C VAL A 4 -2.38 -5.24 13.21
N SER A 5 -1.21 -4.93 12.63
CA SER A 5 0.00 -5.75 12.81
C SER A 5 0.53 -5.70 14.24
N ALA A 6 0.46 -4.53 14.89
CA ALA A 6 0.81 -4.40 16.31
C ALA A 6 -0.13 -5.25 17.19
N ALA A 7 -1.44 -5.13 16.97
CA ALA A 7 -2.43 -5.93 17.68
C ALA A 7 -2.25 -7.44 17.45
N TRP A 8 -1.91 -7.84 16.21
CA TRP A 8 -1.60 -9.23 15.86
C TRP A 8 -0.42 -9.78 16.65
N GLU A 9 0.70 -9.04 16.70
CA GLU A 9 1.89 -9.48 17.43
C GLU A 9 1.68 -9.49 18.93
N LEU A 10 1.02 -8.49 19.49
CA LEU A 10 0.73 -8.40 20.92
C LEU A 10 -0.27 -9.47 21.39
N SER A 11 -1.22 -9.88 20.53
CA SER A 11 -2.25 -10.88 20.84
C SER A 11 -1.84 -12.32 20.50
N ARG A 12 -0.54 -12.62 20.40
CA ARG A 12 -0.08 -14.01 20.26
C ARG A 12 -0.40 -14.82 21.52
N ALA A 13 -0.43 -16.17 21.38
CA ALA A 13 -0.81 -17.08 22.46
C ALA A 13 -0.16 -16.74 23.81
N GLY A 14 -0.97 -16.69 24.88
CA GLY A 14 -0.56 -16.30 26.24
C GLY A 14 -0.47 -14.78 26.45
N TRP A 15 -1.08 -13.99 25.58
CA TRP A 15 -1.11 -12.52 25.73
C TRP A 15 -1.91 -12.07 26.96
N GLU A 16 -2.93 -12.84 27.36
CA GLU A 16 -3.79 -12.55 28.51
C GLU A 16 -3.02 -12.60 29.84
N ASP A 17 -1.89 -13.32 29.89
CA ASP A 17 -1.01 -13.34 31.05
C ASP A 17 -0.18 -12.04 31.19
N ARG A 18 -0.10 -11.24 30.12
CA ARG A 18 0.71 -10.02 30.04
C ARG A 18 -0.10 -8.74 30.00
N PHE A 19 -1.25 -8.78 29.37
CA PHE A 19 -2.10 -7.62 29.16
C PHE A 19 -3.53 -7.90 29.64
N ALA A 20 -4.12 -6.95 30.34
CA ALA A 20 -5.52 -7.01 30.76
C ALA A 20 -6.48 -6.89 29.55
N SER A 21 -6.09 -6.09 28.56
CA SER A 21 -6.80 -5.95 27.29
C SER A 21 -5.90 -5.37 26.20
N ILE A 22 -6.23 -5.67 24.94
CA ILE A 22 -5.68 -5.02 23.76
C ILE A 22 -6.86 -4.44 22.99
N THR A 23 -6.85 -3.13 22.73
CA THR A 23 -7.96 -2.47 22.03
C THR A 23 -7.45 -1.68 20.85
N LEU A 24 -8.06 -1.90 19.68
CA LEU A 24 -7.83 -1.16 18.45
C LEU A 24 -9.00 -0.21 18.20
N TYR A 25 -8.73 1.09 18.17
CA TYR A 25 -9.71 2.13 17.85
C TYR A 25 -9.60 2.50 16.37
N GLN A 26 -10.72 2.51 15.66
CA GLN A 26 -10.82 2.79 14.24
C GLN A 26 -11.84 3.89 13.96
N ARG A 27 -11.44 4.87 13.15
CA ARG A 27 -12.34 5.86 12.55
C ARG A 27 -13.25 5.18 11.52
N GLY A 28 -14.55 5.45 11.54
CA GLY A 28 -15.51 4.79 10.65
C GLY A 28 -15.70 3.30 10.95
N TRP A 29 -16.06 2.55 9.93
CA TRP A 29 -16.45 1.13 10.05
C TRP A 29 -15.56 0.17 9.27
N VAL A 30 -14.52 0.65 8.57
CA VAL A 30 -13.65 -0.15 7.70
C VAL A 30 -12.24 -0.17 8.25
N LEU A 31 -11.64 -1.36 8.38
CA LEU A 31 -10.21 -1.51 8.65
C LEU A 31 -9.41 -1.35 7.36
N GLY A 32 -8.17 -0.87 7.51
CA GLY A 32 -7.20 -0.86 6.40
C GLY A 32 -6.58 0.50 6.14
N GLY A 33 -7.27 1.60 6.46
CA GLY A 33 -6.81 2.95 6.11
C GLY A 33 -6.59 3.07 4.59
N LYS A 34 -5.42 3.48 4.16
CA LYS A 34 -5.07 3.61 2.72
C LYS A 34 -5.20 2.33 1.89
N GLY A 35 -5.12 1.17 2.54
CA GLY A 35 -5.30 -0.13 1.90
C GLY A 35 -6.72 -0.69 2.00
N ALA A 36 -7.68 0.08 2.51
CA ALA A 36 -9.06 -0.36 2.61
C ALA A 36 -9.70 -0.54 1.24
N SER A 37 -10.62 -1.49 1.14
CA SER A 37 -11.60 -1.60 0.07
C SER A 37 -12.95 -1.99 0.65
N THR A 38 -14.02 -1.66 -0.05
CA THR A 38 -15.39 -1.89 0.38
C THR A 38 -16.22 -2.52 -0.73
N ARG A 39 -17.42 -2.97 -0.38
CA ARG A 39 -18.39 -3.51 -1.33
C ARG A 39 -19.56 -2.57 -1.49
N ALA A 40 -19.83 -2.19 -2.74
CA ALA A 40 -21.07 -1.51 -3.11
C ALA A 40 -22.29 -2.40 -2.86
N ASP A 41 -23.50 -1.80 -2.84
CA ASP A 41 -24.75 -2.53 -2.61
C ASP A 41 -25.02 -3.62 -3.67
N ASP A 42 -24.47 -3.47 -4.87
CA ASP A 42 -24.54 -4.44 -5.96
C ASP A 42 -23.38 -5.46 -5.97
N GLY A 43 -22.54 -5.45 -4.95
CA GLY A 43 -21.43 -6.38 -4.75
C GLY A 43 -20.12 -6.00 -5.45
N ARG A 44 -20.06 -4.90 -6.19
CA ARG A 44 -18.82 -4.41 -6.82
C ARG A 44 -17.77 -4.04 -5.77
N ILE A 45 -16.51 -4.31 -6.11
CA ILE A 45 -15.36 -3.96 -5.26
C ILE A 45 -15.00 -2.49 -5.48
N LEU A 46 -15.06 -1.68 -4.42
CA LEU A 46 -14.65 -0.28 -4.47
C LEU A 46 -13.28 -0.12 -3.81
N GLU A 47 -12.29 0.28 -4.58
CA GLU A 47 -10.90 0.46 -4.15
C GLU A 47 -10.52 1.95 -4.13
N HIS A 48 -9.71 2.33 -3.17
CA HIS A 48 -9.19 3.70 -3.07
C HIS A 48 -7.93 3.94 -3.92
N GLY A 49 -7.43 2.91 -4.58
CA GLY A 49 -6.24 2.93 -5.40
C GLY A 49 -5.92 1.56 -5.98
N LEU A 50 -4.81 1.45 -6.69
CA LEU A 50 -4.33 0.16 -7.18
C LEU A 50 -3.59 -0.57 -6.05
N HIS A 51 -4.18 -1.64 -5.56
CA HIS A 51 -3.58 -2.50 -4.55
C HIS A 51 -2.93 -3.73 -5.22
N VAL A 52 -1.61 -3.69 -5.34
CA VAL A 52 -0.77 -4.79 -5.84
C VAL A 52 0.28 -5.12 -4.78
N TRP A 53 0.51 -6.39 -4.52
CA TRP A 53 1.54 -6.82 -3.60
C TRP A 53 2.82 -7.16 -4.36
N LEU A 54 3.96 -6.90 -3.74
CA LEU A 54 5.27 -7.18 -4.31
C LEU A 54 5.82 -8.48 -3.72
N GLY A 55 6.51 -9.27 -4.52
CA GLY A 55 7.01 -10.58 -4.11
C GLY A 55 8.03 -10.55 -2.95
N TYR A 56 8.48 -9.36 -2.55
CA TYR A 56 9.34 -9.15 -1.39
C TYR A 56 8.59 -8.65 -0.13
N TYR A 57 7.25 -8.58 -0.13
CA TYR A 57 6.45 -8.20 1.04
C TYR A 57 6.39 -9.35 2.06
N ASP A 58 7.54 -9.71 2.60
CA ASP A 58 7.70 -10.89 3.45
C ASP A 58 6.88 -10.83 4.74
N ASN A 59 6.86 -9.68 5.40
CA ASN A 59 6.16 -9.54 6.67
C ASN A 59 4.64 -9.48 6.48
N ALA A 60 4.18 -8.78 5.45
CA ALA A 60 2.76 -8.72 5.12
C ALA A 60 2.23 -10.09 4.68
N PHE A 61 2.96 -10.82 3.82
CA PHE A 61 2.59 -12.18 3.44
C PHE A 61 2.61 -13.14 4.63
N ARG A 62 3.63 -13.06 5.50
CA ARG A 62 3.67 -13.89 6.71
C ARG A 62 2.44 -13.66 7.58
N LEU A 63 2.09 -12.40 7.84
CA LEU A 63 0.92 -12.03 8.63
C LEU A 63 -0.37 -12.62 8.04
N VAL A 64 -0.58 -12.49 6.73
CA VAL A 64 -1.76 -13.04 6.05
C VAL A 64 -1.76 -14.56 6.08
N ARG A 65 -0.62 -15.21 5.84
CA ARG A 65 -0.50 -16.67 5.90
C ARG A 65 -0.82 -17.23 7.29
N GLU A 66 -0.28 -16.61 8.33
CA GLU A 66 -0.58 -16.96 9.72
C GLU A 66 -2.08 -16.76 10.03
N CYS A 67 -2.66 -15.64 9.55
CA CYS A 67 -4.08 -15.35 9.73
C CYS A 67 -4.99 -16.41 9.09
N TYR A 68 -4.75 -16.77 7.83
CA TYR A 68 -5.54 -17.83 7.17
C TYR A 68 -5.35 -19.20 7.81
N ALA A 69 -4.13 -19.53 8.26
CA ALA A 69 -3.87 -20.77 8.99
C ALA A 69 -4.66 -20.83 10.30
N GLU A 70 -4.73 -19.72 11.05
CA GLU A 70 -5.47 -19.64 12.32
C GLU A 70 -6.98 -19.67 12.11
N LEU A 71 -7.48 -18.99 11.08
CA LEU A 71 -8.91 -19.02 10.75
C LEU A 71 -9.40 -20.42 10.36
N ASP A 72 -8.55 -21.23 9.73
CA ASP A 72 -8.86 -22.59 9.25
C ASP A 72 -10.24 -22.66 8.56
N ARG A 73 -10.46 -21.75 7.61
CA ARG A 73 -11.76 -21.61 6.94
C ARG A 73 -12.20 -22.89 6.22
N THR A 74 -11.27 -23.77 5.89
CA THR A 74 -11.61 -25.09 5.34
C THR A 74 -12.53 -25.87 6.27
N ARG A 75 -12.38 -25.68 7.60
CA ARG A 75 -13.24 -26.31 8.62
C ARG A 75 -14.26 -25.34 9.21
N SER A 76 -13.86 -24.11 9.51
CA SER A 76 -14.67 -23.14 10.22
C SER A 76 -15.71 -22.45 9.35
N ASP A 77 -15.45 -22.30 8.03
CA ASP A 77 -16.33 -21.64 7.07
C ASP A 77 -16.16 -22.26 5.66
N PRO A 78 -16.60 -23.51 5.45
CA PRO A 78 -16.35 -24.27 4.23
C PRO A 78 -17.08 -23.70 3.00
N THR A 79 -18.07 -22.82 3.18
CA THR A 79 -18.78 -22.15 2.09
C THR A 79 -18.02 -20.93 1.57
N CYS A 80 -17.10 -20.36 2.36
CA CYS A 80 -16.29 -19.24 1.94
C CYS A 80 -15.44 -19.60 0.70
N PRO A 81 -15.50 -18.83 -0.39
CA PRO A 81 -14.76 -19.15 -1.62
C PRO A 81 -13.24 -18.96 -1.45
N ILE A 82 -12.80 -18.13 -0.50
CA ILE A 82 -11.38 -17.86 -0.23
C ILE A 82 -11.04 -18.38 1.17
N ARG A 83 -10.45 -19.58 1.23
CA ARG A 83 -10.20 -20.31 2.47
C ARG A 83 -8.75 -20.31 2.91
N THR A 84 -7.84 -20.17 1.95
CA THR A 84 -6.39 -20.17 2.16
C THR A 84 -5.76 -18.89 1.59
N TRP A 85 -4.53 -18.58 1.99
CA TRP A 85 -3.81 -17.45 1.41
C TRP A 85 -3.52 -17.68 -0.10
N GLN A 86 -3.39 -18.92 -0.55
CA GLN A 86 -3.22 -19.26 -1.96
C GLN A 86 -4.50 -18.97 -2.78
N ASP A 87 -5.68 -19.13 -2.17
CA ASP A 87 -6.94 -18.69 -2.81
C ASP A 87 -7.02 -17.17 -2.91
N ALA A 88 -6.39 -16.44 -1.96
CA ALA A 88 -6.44 -15.00 -1.86
C ALA A 88 -5.49 -14.26 -2.81
N PHE A 89 -4.41 -14.90 -3.27
CA PHE A 89 -3.37 -14.26 -4.07
C PHE A 89 -2.97 -15.09 -5.28
N THR A 90 -2.80 -14.41 -6.41
CA THR A 90 -2.33 -15.00 -7.66
C THR A 90 -1.03 -14.34 -8.11
N PRO A 91 0.01 -15.13 -8.51
CA PRO A 91 1.23 -14.59 -9.10
C PRO A 91 0.94 -13.77 -10.36
N ALA A 92 1.54 -12.60 -10.49
CA ALA A 92 1.40 -11.71 -11.63
C ALA A 92 2.79 -11.34 -12.20
N PRO A 93 3.34 -12.18 -13.10
CA PRO A 93 4.70 -12.02 -13.59
C PRO A 93 4.84 -10.97 -14.70
N ASP A 94 3.75 -10.45 -15.24
CA ASP A 94 3.76 -9.52 -16.36
C ASP A 94 3.84 -8.06 -15.88
N VAL A 95 4.84 -7.33 -16.33
CA VAL A 95 5.06 -5.90 -16.05
C VAL A 95 4.96 -5.12 -17.34
N GLY A 96 4.00 -4.23 -17.43
CA GLY A 96 3.79 -3.34 -18.55
C GLY A 96 4.43 -1.97 -18.34
N VAL A 97 4.99 -1.42 -19.39
CA VAL A 97 5.57 -0.08 -19.40
C VAL A 97 5.12 0.66 -20.65
N PHE A 98 4.69 1.89 -20.48
CA PHE A 98 4.40 2.79 -21.58
C PHE A 98 5.62 3.63 -21.90
N GLU A 99 5.95 3.74 -23.20
CA GLU A 99 7.11 4.48 -23.68
C GLU A 99 6.81 5.32 -24.92
N HIS A 100 7.54 6.43 -25.00
CA HIS A 100 7.67 7.22 -26.22
C HIS A 100 8.91 6.78 -27.02
N ARG A 101 8.76 6.59 -28.35
CA ARG A 101 9.84 6.29 -29.27
C ARG A 101 9.84 7.30 -30.42
N GLY A 102 10.50 8.43 -30.22
CA GLY A 102 10.42 9.52 -31.19
C GLY A 102 8.97 10.00 -31.31
N SER A 103 8.37 9.86 -32.50
CA SER A 103 6.96 10.17 -32.74
C SER A 103 6.00 9.00 -32.44
N ALA A 104 6.50 7.80 -32.14
CA ALA A 104 5.69 6.63 -31.83
C ALA A 104 5.59 6.45 -30.32
N THR A 105 4.38 6.12 -29.86
CA THR A 105 4.09 5.74 -28.47
C THR A 105 3.60 4.30 -28.43
N GLY A 106 3.88 3.59 -27.37
CA GLY A 106 3.38 2.23 -27.24
C GLY A 106 3.65 1.58 -25.88
N THR A 107 2.85 0.58 -25.57
CA THR A 107 3.04 -0.27 -24.41
C THR A 107 3.85 -1.50 -24.78
N TRP A 108 4.81 -1.85 -23.95
CA TRP A 108 5.45 -3.15 -23.99
C TRP A 108 5.28 -3.86 -22.65
N VAL A 109 5.20 -5.17 -22.68
CA VAL A 109 5.03 -6.00 -21.47
C VAL A 109 6.14 -7.03 -21.44
N ALA A 110 6.92 -7.02 -20.37
CA ALA A 110 7.89 -8.05 -20.07
C ALA A 110 7.29 -9.07 -19.11
N ARG A 111 7.57 -10.36 -19.34
CA ARG A 111 7.30 -11.43 -18.39
C ARG A 111 8.56 -11.72 -17.61
N PHE A 112 8.49 -11.55 -16.30
CA PHE A 112 9.54 -11.94 -15.36
C PHE A 112 9.40 -13.43 -15.01
N GLY A 113 10.52 -14.11 -14.77
CA GLY A 113 10.50 -15.50 -14.32
C GLY A 113 9.82 -15.65 -12.96
N THR A 114 9.06 -16.71 -12.78
CA THR A 114 8.61 -17.14 -11.44
C THR A 114 9.64 -18.05 -10.80
N ASN A 115 9.66 -18.11 -9.45
CA ASN A 115 10.55 -19.00 -8.71
C ASN A 115 9.78 -19.76 -7.63
N GLU A 116 10.43 -20.77 -7.04
CA GLU A 116 9.82 -21.65 -6.02
C GLU A 116 9.83 -21.04 -4.62
N LEU A 117 10.39 -19.84 -4.43
CA LEU A 117 10.39 -19.18 -3.13
C LEU A 117 8.97 -18.73 -2.78
N VAL A 118 8.61 -18.91 -1.52
CA VAL A 118 7.29 -18.56 -1.03
C VAL A 118 7.36 -17.23 -0.26
N PRO A 119 6.59 -16.20 -0.64
CA PRO A 119 6.57 -14.96 0.11
C PRO A 119 6.08 -15.19 1.54
N GLY A 120 6.71 -14.49 2.48
CA GLY A 120 6.43 -14.66 3.91
C GLY A 120 7.19 -15.80 4.59
N GLU A 121 8.10 -16.48 3.90
CA GLU A 121 9.05 -17.40 4.49
C GLU A 121 10.43 -16.76 4.64
N ALA A 122 11.12 -17.12 5.74
CA ALA A 122 12.48 -16.67 5.94
C ALA A 122 13.40 -17.22 4.82
N ALA A 123 14.25 -16.37 4.29
CA ALA A 123 15.27 -16.74 3.33
C ALA A 123 16.60 -16.11 3.74
N PRO A 124 17.75 -16.74 3.42
CA PRO A 124 19.05 -16.14 3.64
C PRO A 124 19.21 -14.82 2.88
N ASP A 125 19.92 -13.89 3.47
CA ASP A 125 20.25 -12.62 2.83
C ASP A 125 21.08 -12.85 1.57
N PRO A 126 20.70 -12.27 0.42
CA PRO A 126 21.46 -12.42 -0.79
C PRO A 126 22.77 -11.62 -0.71
N ASP A 127 23.88 -12.31 -0.87
CA ASP A 127 25.16 -11.65 -1.09
C ASP A 127 25.23 -11.03 -2.51
N LEU A 128 26.25 -10.19 -2.76
CA LEU A 128 26.45 -9.55 -4.05
C LEU A 128 26.55 -10.57 -5.20
N GLY A 129 27.20 -11.71 -4.96
CA GLY A 129 27.31 -12.77 -5.96
C GLY A 129 25.97 -13.37 -6.32
N THR A 130 25.07 -13.53 -5.34
CA THR A 130 23.69 -13.98 -5.56
C THR A 130 22.89 -12.94 -6.35
N LEU A 131 23.00 -11.66 -6.03
CA LEU A 131 22.34 -10.57 -6.76
C LEU A 131 22.81 -10.49 -8.22
N ILE A 132 24.13 -10.67 -8.48
CA ILE A 132 24.67 -10.72 -9.83
C ILE A 132 24.10 -11.91 -10.61
N ARG A 133 24.03 -13.11 -10.01
CA ARG A 133 23.43 -14.29 -10.68
C ARG A 133 21.95 -14.07 -11.00
N ARG A 134 21.19 -13.48 -10.08
CA ARG A 134 19.77 -13.15 -10.28
C ARG A 134 19.60 -12.08 -11.37
N GLY A 135 20.48 -11.07 -11.41
CA GLY A 135 20.50 -10.07 -12.48
C GLY A 135 20.78 -10.68 -13.86
N ALA A 136 21.71 -11.63 -13.95
CA ALA A 136 21.97 -12.36 -15.19
C ALA A 136 20.78 -13.23 -15.63
N ALA A 137 20.09 -13.88 -14.68
CA ALA A 137 18.87 -14.63 -14.97
C ALA A 137 17.74 -13.72 -15.45
N LEU A 138 17.56 -12.57 -14.81
CA LEU A 138 16.60 -11.54 -15.23
C LEU A 138 16.88 -11.05 -16.65
N ALA A 139 18.14 -10.74 -16.98
CA ALA A 139 18.53 -10.35 -18.33
C ALA A 139 18.20 -11.43 -19.37
N ALA A 140 18.44 -12.71 -19.03
CA ALA A 140 18.08 -13.83 -19.89
C ALA A 140 16.56 -13.97 -20.10
N ASP A 141 15.77 -13.75 -19.05
CA ASP A 141 14.30 -13.78 -19.13
C ASP A 141 13.77 -12.64 -19.99
N LEU A 142 14.33 -11.43 -19.87
CA LEU A 142 13.97 -10.29 -20.69
C LEU A 142 14.33 -10.50 -22.18
N VAL A 143 15.49 -11.09 -22.46
CA VAL A 143 15.88 -11.48 -23.83
C VAL A 143 14.91 -12.52 -24.40
N ARG A 144 14.48 -13.49 -23.61
CA ARG A 144 13.48 -14.48 -24.01
C ARG A 144 12.12 -13.81 -24.28
N SER A 145 11.68 -12.96 -23.34
CA SER A 145 10.44 -12.21 -23.46
C SER A 145 10.42 -11.31 -24.71
N SER A 146 11.56 -10.72 -25.09
CA SER A 146 11.64 -9.85 -26.27
C SER A 146 11.48 -10.60 -27.61
N ARG A 147 11.78 -11.90 -27.64
CA ARG A 147 11.57 -12.74 -28.83
C ARG A 147 10.08 -13.09 -29.03
N GLU A 148 9.35 -13.22 -27.92
CA GLU A 148 7.92 -13.57 -27.91
C GLU A 148 7.02 -12.33 -28.02
N ARG A 149 7.51 -11.19 -27.49
CA ARG A 149 6.75 -9.95 -27.37
C ARG A 149 7.54 -8.78 -27.95
N PRO A 150 7.23 -8.33 -29.16
CA PRO A 150 7.91 -7.20 -29.79
C PRO A 150 7.82 -5.94 -28.93
N GLY A 151 8.92 -5.20 -28.86
CA GLY A 151 8.94 -3.92 -28.17
C GLY A 151 9.56 -3.90 -26.78
N VAL A 152 9.81 -5.07 -26.17
CA VAL A 152 10.49 -5.13 -24.86
C VAL A 152 11.87 -4.48 -24.94
N ARG A 153 12.13 -3.49 -24.07
CA ARG A 153 13.38 -2.74 -23.98
C ARG A 153 14.40 -3.49 -23.12
N VAL A 154 14.97 -4.55 -23.70
CA VAL A 154 16.03 -5.32 -23.05
C VAL A 154 17.25 -4.45 -22.76
N ASP A 155 17.60 -3.58 -23.69
CA ASP A 155 18.70 -2.61 -23.56
C ASP A 155 18.57 -1.73 -22.32
N ALA A 156 17.42 -1.08 -22.13
CA ALA A 156 17.15 -0.23 -20.98
C ALA A 156 17.11 -1.01 -19.65
N ALA A 157 16.51 -2.20 -19.65
CA ALA A 157 16.44 -3.03 -18.44
C ALA A 157 17.84 -3.57 -18.05
N VAL A 158 18.65 -4.01 -19.00
CA VAL A 158 20.03 -4.45 -18.75
C VAL A 158 20.90 -3.29 -18.27
N ASP A 159 20.77 -2.10 -18.89
CA ASP A 159 21.49 -0.90 -18.47
C ASP A 159 21.11 -0.51 -17.03
N LEU A 160 19.82 -0.50 -16.71
CA LEU A 160 19.34 -0.20 -15.35
C LEU A 160 19.92 -1.18 -14.31
N VAL A 161 19.79 -2.48 -14.53
CA VAL A 161 20.30 -3.51 -13.59
C VAL A 161 21.81 -3.41 -13.46
N THR A 162 22.54 -3.27 -14.56
CA THR A 162 24.01 -3.15 -14.55
C THR A 162 24.46 -1.89 -13.82
N THR A 163 23.77 -0.78 -14.02
CA THR A 163 24.08 0.49 -13.36
C THR A 163 23.79 0.41 -11.86
N VAL A 164 22.65 -0.19 -11.45
CA VAL A 164 22.33 -0.40 -10.04
C VAL A 164 23.41 -1.24 -9.36
N LEU A 165 23.81 -2.39 -9.93
CA LEU A 165 24.85 -3.25 -9.35
C LEU A 165 26.22 -2.55 -9.30
N ARG A 166 26.58 -1.79 -10.34
CA ARG A 166 27.82 -1.00 -10.40
C ARG A 166 27.84 0.08 -9.32
N GLY A 167 26.75 0.86 -9.21
CA GLY A 167 26.63 1.93 -8.23
C GLY A 167 26.66 1.41 -6.79
N MET A 168 25.91 0.33 -6.50
CA MET A 168 25.94 -0.32 -5.20
C MET A 168 27.35 -0.77 -4.80
N SER A 169 28.12 -1.32 -5.76
CA SER A 169 29.50 -1.72 -5.52
C SER A 169 30.42 -0.53 -5.30
N ALA A 170 30.29 0.53 -6.10
CA ALA A 170 31.10 1.74 -6.03
C ALA A 170 30.88 2.49 -4.72
N ASP A 171 29.61 2.68 -4.32
CA ASP A 171 29.23 3.38 -3.09
C ASP A 171 29.33 2.47 -1.85
N GLY A 172 29.62 1.18 -2.03
CA GLY A 172 29.81 0.24 -0.91
C GLY A 172 28.54 -0.02 -0.12
N LEU A 173 27.35 0.06 -0.72
CA LEU A 173 26.05 0.03 -0.01
C LEU A 173 25.78 -1.30 0.74
N LEU A 174 26.43 -2.39 0.34
CA LEU A 174 26.31 -3.70 1.00
C LEU A 174 27.52 -4.02 1.91
N ARG A 175 28.42 -3.06 2.11
CA ARG A 175 29.58 -3.28 2.99
C ARG A 175 29.22 -2.99 4.44
N PRO A 176 29.63 -3.82 5.40
CA PRO A 176 29.48 -3.50 6.82
C PRO A 176 30.12 -2.14 7.13
N GLY A 177 29.38 -1.26 7.80
CA GLY A 177 29.83 0.10 8.10
C GLY A 177 29.82 1.09 6.92
N GLY A 178 29.30 0.71 5.76
CA GLY A 178 29.16 1.57 4.57
C GLY A 178 27.97 2.52 4.59
N GLY A 179 27.15 2.50 5.65
CA GLY A 179 25.95 3.35 5.77
C GLY A 179 24.72 2.84 5.01
N GLY A 180 24.82 1.66 4.40
CA GLY A 180 23.68 1.04 3.69
C GLY A 180 23.09 1.91 2.59
N PHE A 181 21.81 1.73 2.34
CA PHE A 181 21.07 2.54 1.35
C PHE A 181 20.84 3.98 1.85
N ALA A 182 20.93 4.23 3.16
CA ALA A 182 20.84 5.56 3.74
C ALA A 182 21.98 6.49 3.28
N ALA A 183 23.14 5.95 2.94
CA ALA A 183 24.30 6.74 2.47
C ALA A 183 23.99 7.59 1.22
N VAL A 184 23.10 7.12 0.35
CA VAL A 184 22.72 7.80 -0.89
C VAL A 184 21.29 8.38 -0.88
N ASP A 185 20.62 8.35 0.28
CA ASP A 185 19.24 8.84 0.43
C ASP A 185 19.08 10.32 0.05
N HIS A 186 20.12 11.13 0.25
CA HIS A 186 20.12 12.56 -0.05
C HIS A 186 20.11 12.91 -1.54
N LEU A 187 20.39 11.94 -2.41
CA LEU A 187 20.38 12.09 -3.87
C LEU A 187 19.00 11.73 -4.44
N ASP A 188 18.68 12.31 -5.60
CA ASP A 188 17.57 11.83 -6.43
C ASP A 188 18.01 10.59 -7.22
N PHE A 189 17.11 9.60 -7.38
CA PHE A 189 17.43 8.31 -8.02
C PHE A 189 17.90 8.44 -9.47
N ARG A 190 17.27 9.32 -10.27
CA ARG A 190 17.72 9.60 -11.66
C ARG A 190 19.12 10.19 -11.68
N THR A 191 19.40 11.14 -10.78
CA THR A 191 20.73 11.74 -10.64
C THR A 191 21.77 10.70 -10.25
N TRP A 192 21.45 9.80 -9.34
CA TRP A 192 22.33 8.70 -8.92
C TRP A 192 22.60 7.72 -10.09
N LEU A 193 21.57 7.34 -10.86
CA LEU A 193 21.72 6.49 -12.03
C LEU A 193 22.66 7.11 -13.07
N LEU A 194 22.47 8.39 -13.40
CA LEU A 194 23.34 9.12 -14.34
C LEU A 194 24.79 9.18 -13.82
N HIS A 195 24.98 9.43 -12.52
CA HIS A 195 26.31 9.45 -11.90
C HIS A 195 27.05 8.12 -12.06
N HIS A 196 26.33 7.01 -12.00
CA HIS A 196 26.90 5.67 -12.18
C HIS A 196 26.86 5.17 -13.65
N GLY A 197 26.59 6.07 -14.59
CA GLY A 197 26.77 5.83 -16.02
C GLY A 197 25.60 5.12 -16.70
N ALA A 198 24.37 5.27 -16.19
CA ALA A 198 23.18 4.91 -16.94
C ALA A 198 23.04 5.77 -18.20
N ALA A 199 22.55 5.20 -19.27
CA ALA A 199 22.23 5.96 -20.49
C ALA A 199 21.06 6.93 -20.20
N PRO A 200 21.11 8.18 -20.70
CA PRO A 200 20.02 9.14 -20.55
C PRO A 200 18.66 8.56 -20.99
N GLU A 201 18.63 7.80 -22.08
CA GLU A 201 17.43 7.16 -22.62
C GLU A 201 16.85 6.09 -21.69
N THR A 202 17.67 5.45 -20.86
CA THR A 202 17.24 4.54 -19.80
C THR A 202 16.63 5.32 -18.65
N VAL A 203 17.30 6.40 -18.23
CA VAL A 203 16.87 7.22 -17.09
C VAL A 203 15.56 7.97 -17.39
N ASP A 204 15.39 8.43 -18.62
CA ASP A 204 14.16 9.10 -19.08
C ASP A 204 13.09 8.12 -19.58
N GLY A 205 13.43 6.83 -19.69
CA GLY A 205 12.56 5.78 -20.18
C GLY A 205 11.42 5.41 -19.23
N GLY A 206 10.44 4.70 -19.79
CA GLY A 206 9.23 4.29 -19.07
C GLY A 206 9.50 3.39 -17.86
N LEU A 207 10.59 2.60 -17.89
CA LEU A 207 10.93 1.70 -16.79
C LEU A 207 11.29 2.47 -15.51
N VAL A 208 12.18 3.47 -15.61
CA VAL A 208 12.55 4.34 -14.48
C VAL A 208 11.37 5.22 -14.09
N ARG A 209 10.65 5.78 -15.07
CA ARG A 209 9.44 6.57 -14.82
C ARG A 209 8.39 5.76 -14.06
N GLY A 210 8.15 4.50 -14.42
CA GLY A 210 7.26 3.61 -13.70
C GLY A 210 7.66 3.36 -12.25
N MET A 211 8.96 3.40 -11.91
CA MET A 211 9.40 3.33 -10.51
C MET A 211 9.02 4.61 -9.74
N TYR A 212 9.11 5.79 -10.36
CA TYR A 212 8.62 7.03 -9.76
C TYR A 212 7.09 7.02 -9.59
N ASP A 213 6.36 6.50 -10.57
CA ASP A 213 4.90 6.38 -10.52
C ASP A 213 4.46 5.43 -9.38
N LEU A 214 5.16 4.31 -9.21
CA LEU A 214 4.87 3.31 -8.17
C LEU A 214 4.93 3.89 -6.74
N VAL A 215 5.81 4.85 -6.50
CA VAL A 215 6.01 5.49 -5.18
C VAL A 215 5.51 6.92 -5.14
N PHE A 216 4.79 7.38 -6.16
CA PHE A 216 4.37 8.78 -6.30
C PHE A 216 5.52 9.77 -6.06
N GLY A 217 6.68 9.47 -6.63
CA GLY A 217 7.96 10.18 -6.42
C GLY A 217 8.02 11.53 -7.12
N TYR A 218 7.03 12.39 -6.88
CA TYR A 218 6.89 13.71 -7.49
C TYR A 218 6.54 14.75 -6.43
N ARG A 219 7.27 15.86 -6.37
CA ARG A 219 6.98 16.94 -5.41
C ARG A 219 5.55 17.44 -5.59
N ARG A 220 4.75 17.41 -4.52
CA ARG A 220 3.33 17.83 -4.53
C ARG A 220 2.47 17.14 -5.60
N GLY A 221 2.87 15.94 -6.03
CA GLY A 221 2.19 15.21 -7.09
C GLY A 221 2.42 15.76 -8.50
N ASP A 222 3.26 16.78 -8.66
CA ASP A 222 3.58 17.38 -9.95
C ASP A 222 4.65 16.56 -10.69
N ARG A 223 4.25 15.87 -11.74
CA ARG A 223 5.12 14.97 -12.54
C ARG A 223 6.25 15.71 -13.26
N THR A 224 6.19 17.02 -13.38
CA THR A 224 7.30 17.84 -13.90
C THR A 224 8.42 18.04 -12.87
N GLN A 225 8.17 17.64 -11.61
CA GLN A 225 9.09 17.79 -10.49
C GLN A 225 9.42 16.41 -9.86
N PRO A 226 10.08 15.49 -10.61
CA PRO A 226 10.44 14.20 -10.06
C PRO A 226 11.36 14.35 -8.85
N ALA A 227 11.11 13.60 -7.80
CA ALA A 227 11.87 13.61 -6.57
C ALA A 227 11.67 12.29 -5.81
N PHE A 228 12.62 11.40 -5.98
CA PHE A 228 12.61 10.08 -5.39
C PHE A 228 14.00 9.77 -4.81
N SER A 229 14.08 9.45 -3.53
CA SER A 229 15.34 9.11 -2.86
C SER A 229 16.08 8.01 -3.60
N ALA A 230 17.37 8.23 -3.89
CA ALA A 230 18.22 7.22 -4.50
C ALA A 230 18.38 6.00 -3.59
N GLY A 231 18.50 6.20 -2.27
CA GLY A 231 18.57 5.11 -1.32
C GLY A 231 17.39 4.17 -1.46
N LEU A 232 16.16 4.69 -1.46
CA LEU A 232 14.97 3.87 -1.66
C LEU A 232 14.86 3.35 -3.08
N GLY A 233 15.22 4.13 -4.10
CA GLY A 233 15.17 3.70 -5.50
C GLY A 233 16.05 2.49 -5.77
N VAL A 234 17.28 2.50 -5.27
CA VAL A 234 18.21 1.36 -5.36
C VAL A 234 17.71 0.17 -4.55
N PHE A 235 17.27 0.40 -3.30
CA PHE A 235 16.71 -0.64 -2.45
C PHE A 235 15.51 -1.34 -3.13
N LEU A 236 14.56 -0.57 -3.65
CA LEU A 236 13.39 -1.12 -4.34
C LEU A 236 13.79 -1.84 -5.64
N ALA A 237 14.76 -1.31 -6.41
CA ALA A 237 15.23 -1.99 -7.61
C ALA A 237 15.81 -3.38 -7.28
N VAL A 238 16.58 -3.50 -6.21
CA VAL A 238 17.12 -4.78 -5.75
C VAL A 238 16.01 -5.71 -5.27
N ARG A 239 15.16 -5.25 -4.35
CA ARG A 239 14.11 -6.08 -3.74
C ARG A 239 13.06 -6.52 -4.77
N MET A 240 12.64 -5.63 -5.65
CA MET A 240 11.59 -5.88 -6.62
C MET A 240 12.07 -6.74 -7.80
N PHE A 241 13.28 -6.49 -8.31
CA PHE A 241 13.75 -7.16 -9.52
C PHE A 241 14.71 -8.32 -9.24
N LEU A 242 15.46 -8.29 -8.14
CA LEU A 242 16.49 -9.29 -7.87
C LEU A 242 16.20 -10.18 -6.65
N ASP A 243 15.25 -9.81 -5.79
CA ASP A 243 14.98 -10.54 -4.54
C ASP A 243 13.50 -10.80 -4.27
N TYR A 244 12.67 -10.89 -5.29
CA TYR A 244 11.26 -11.28 -5.14
C TYR A 244 11.11 -12.79 -4.93
N LYS A 245 9.99 -13.19 -4.32
CA LYS A 245 9.58 -14.57 -4.08
C LYS A 245 8.31 -14.91 -4.86
N GLY A 246 8.31 -16.06 -5.51
CA GLY A 246 7.25 -16.53 -6.39
C GLY A 246 7.17 -15.72 -7.67
N ALA A 247 6.63 -14.52 -7.63
CA ALA A 247 6.51 -13.59 -8.74
C ALA A 247 6.84 -12.16 -8.31
N ILE A 248 7.16 -11.31 -9.28
CA ILE A 248 7.48 -9.88 -9.03
C ILE A 248 6.28 -9.16 -8.40
N PHE A 249 5.08 -9.39 -8.95
CA PHE A 249 3.81 -8.92 -8.41
C PHE A 249 2.91 -10.09 -8.02
N TRP A 250 2.03 -9.80 -7.07
CA TRP A 250 0.94 -10.67 -6.65
C TRP A 250 -0.35 -9.87 -6.66
N LYS A 251 -1.37 -10.40 -7.31
CA LYS A 251 -2.71 -9.81 -7.37
C LYS A 251 -3.63 -10.54 -6.41
N MET A 252 -4.46 -9.79 -5.73
CA MET A 252 -5.52 -10.34 -4.89
C MET A 252 -6.68 -10.83 -5.75
N THR A 253 -7.33 -11.89 -5.34
CA THR A 253 -8.46 -12.51 -6.06
C THR A 253 -9.81 -11.87 -5.74
N ALA A 254 -9.85 -10.99 -4.73
CA ALA A 254 -10.97 -10.11 -4.38
C ALA A 254 -10.41 -8.78 -3.85
N GLY A 255 -11.26 -7.88 -3.33
CA GLY A 255 -10.83 -6.62 -2.77
C GLY A 255 -9.84 -6.79 -1.60
N MET A 256 -8.95 -5.82 -1.40
CA MET A 256 -7.98 -5.90 -0.29
C MET A 256 -8.68 -5.93 1.08
N GLY A 257 -9.83 -5.25 1.21
CA GLY A 257 -10.71 -5.37 2.37
C GLY A 257 -11.14 -6.80 2.63
N ASP A 258 -11.45 -7.54 1.57
CA ASP A 258 -12.03 -8.89 1.64
C ASP A 258 -10.98 -9.97 1.97
N VAL A 259 -9.78 -9.86 1.35
CA VAL A 259 -8.77 -10.92 1.45
C VAL A 259 -7.69 -10.64 2.50
N VAL A 260 -7.58 -9.40 2.99
CA VAL A 260 -6.59 -9.02 4.00
C VAL A 260 -7.28 -8.57 5.29
N PHE A 261 -8.11 -7.54 5.24
CA PHE A 261 -8.60 -6.89 6.45
C PHE A 261 -9.79 -7.60 7.10
N ALA A 262 -10.70 -8.18 6.33
CA ALA A 262 -11.80 -8.98 6.90
C ALA A 262 -11.30 -10.27 7.58
N PRO A 263 -10.36 -11.05 7.00
CA PRO A 263 -9.72 -12.15 7.72
C PRO A 263 -9.00 -11.71 9.00
N LEU A 264 -8.23 -10.61 8.95
CA LEU A 264 -7.52 -10.10 10.13
C LEU A 264 -8.49 -9.61 11.21
N HIS A 265 -9.60 -8.95 10.83
CA HIS A 265 -10.66 -8.60 11.75
C HIS A 265 -11.20 -9.85 12.47
N GLN A 266 -11.59 -10.89 11.71
CA GLN A 266 -12.14 -12.12 12.25
C GLN A 266 -11.15 -12.85 13.20
N ALA A 267 -9.87 -12.88 12.83
CA ALA A 267 -8.87 -13.54 13.66
C ALA A 267 -8.57 -12.76 14.95
N LEU A 268 -8.45 -11.43 14.87
CA LEU A 268 -8.24 -10.58 16.06
C LEU A 268 -9.44 -10.63 17.01
N ASP A 269 -10.65 -10.63 16.48
CA ASP A 269 -11.88 -10.79 17.26
C ASP A 269 -11.90 -12.15 18.01
N ARG A 270 -11.55 -13.25 17.31
CA ARG A 270 -11.41 -14.58 17.94
C ARG A 270 -10.35 -14.63 19.05
N ARG A 271 -9.30 -13.82 18.95
CA ARG A 271 -8.27 -13.67 19.98
C ARG A 271 -8.70 -12.80 21.17
N GLY A 272 -9.90 -12.21 21.12
CA GLY A 272 -10.41 -11.32 22.17
C GLY A 272 -9.83 -9.90 22.12
N VAL A 273 -9.23 -9.48 21.00
CA VAL A 273 -8.82 -8.08 20.81
C VAL A 273 -10.05 -7.20 20.67
N GLY A 274 -10.14 -6.14 21.46
CA GLY A 274 -11.23 -5.18 21.38
C GLY A 274 -11.17 -4.33 20.12
N LEU A 275 -12.06 -4.58 19.16
CA LEU A 275 -12.15 -3.78 17.94
C LEU A 275 -13.24 -2.71 18.12
N ARG A 276 -12.83 -1.44 18.19
CA ARG A 276 -13.71 -0.31 18.46
C ARG A 276 -13.83 0.61 17.26
N TYR A 277 -14.84 0.38 16.44
CA TYR A 277 -15.19 1.18 15.28
C TYR A 277 -15.82 2.52 15.67
N PHE A 278 -15.90 3.45 14.74
CA PHE A 278 -16.52 4.77 14.91
C PHE A 278 -15.87 5.64 16.01
N HIS A 279 -14.58 5.48 16.23
CA HIS A 279 -13.82 6.30 17.17
C HIS A 279 -12.74 7.09 16.43
N ARG A 280 -12.89 8.39 16.36
CA ARG A 280 -11.88 9.29 15.82
C ARG A 280 -10.98 9.79 16.95
N VAL A 281 -9.68 9.65 16.79
CA VAL A 281 -8.69 10.28 17.69
C VAL A 281 -8.66 11.77 17.38
N ASP A 282 -8.89 12.60 18.39
CA ASP A 282 -8.88 14.06 18.28
C ASP A 282 -7.57 14.66 18.80
N ALA A 283 -7.03 14.14 19.91
CA ALA A 283 -5.77 14.64 20.47
C ALA A 283 -5.03 13.61 21.35
N LEU A 284 -3.73 13.71 21.34
CA LEU A 284 -2.83 13.12 22.34
C LEU A 284 -2.43 14.24 23.30
N ARG A 285 -2.72 14.08 24.60
CA ARG A 285 -2.38 15.05 25.64
C ARG A 285 -1.17 14.58 26.42
N THR A 286 -0.17 15.43 26.56
CA THR A 286 1.00 15.20 27.38
C THR A 286 0.83 15.82 28.78
N ASP A 287 1.65 15.41 29.72
CA ASP A 287 1.81 16.09 31.01
C ASP A 287 2.42 17.49 30.84
N ASP A 288 2.46 18.29 31.92
CA ASP A 288 2.96 19.68 31.92
C ASP A 288 4.43 19.80 31.42
N GLY A 289 5.18 18.71 31.43
CA GLY A 289 6.56 18.68 30.95
C GLY A 289 6.73 18.15 29.53
N GLY A 290 5.65 17.72 28.88
CA GLY A 290 5.68 17.15 27.51
C GLY A 290 6.42 15.80 27.39
N ALA A 291 6.83 15.20 28.52
CA ALA A 291 7.66 14.00 28.54
C ALA A 291 6.86 12.69 28.58
N ARG A 292 5.59 12.75 28.96
CA ARG A 292 4.72 11.58 29.10
C ARG A 292 3.36 11.84 28.48
N LEU A 293 2.79 10.81 27.85
CA LEU A 293 1.39 10.84 27.47
C LEU A 293 0.52 10.82 28.73
N ALA A 294 -0.45 11.71 28.82
CA ALA A 294 -1.39 11.80 29.92
C ALA A 294 -2.77 11.23 29.54
N ALA A 295 -3.24 11.54 28.34
CA ALA A 295 -4.53 11.04 27.85
C ALA A 295 -4.62 10.98 26.32
N VAL A 296 -5.55 10.15 25.84
CA VAL A 296 -5.99 10.11 24.43
C VAL A 296 -7.43 10.59 24.36
N GLU A 297 -7.65 11.68 23.64
CA GLU A 297 -8.99 12.23 23.42
C GLU A 297 -9.59 11.64 22.14
N LEU A 298 -10.80 11.12 22.27
CA LEU A 298 -11.54 10.48 21.18
C LEU A 298 -12.93 11.09 21.04
N THR A 299 -13.43 11.14 19.81
CA THR A 299 -14.85 11.39 19.54
C THR A 299 -15.50 10.10 19.04
N ARG A 300 -16.59 9.70 19.69
CA ARG A 300 -17.50 8.70 19.12
C ARG A 300 -18.29 9.32 17.98
N GLN A 301 -18.18 8.75 16.81
CA GLN A 301 -18.83 9.28 15.60
C GLN A 301 -20.34 8.95 15.57
N VAL A 302 -20.77 7.92 16.30
CA VAL A 302 -22.15 7.46 16.39
C VAL A 302 -22.54 7.18 17.85
N PRO A 303 -23.85 7.11 18.19
CA PRO A 303 -24.31 6.80 19.55
C PRO A 303 -23.76 5.46 20.06
N GLY A 304 -23.45 5.37 21.36
CA GLY A 304 -22.83 4.19 21.99
C GLY A 304 -23.58 2.87 21.73
N ARG A 305 -24.91 2.89 21.71
CA ARG A 305 -25.75 1.70 21.40
C ARG A 305 -25.47 1.09 20.01
N VAL A 306 -24.90 1.87 19.07
CA VAL A 306 -24.53 1.39 17.72
C VAL A 306 -23.15 0.76 17.74
N VAL A 307 -22.27 1.23 18.63
CA VAL A 307 -20.86 0.79 18.70
C VAL A 307 -20.72 -0.53 19.45
N ASP A 308 -21.56 -0.74 20.47
CA ASP A 308 -21.47 -1.92 21.32
C ASP A 308 -21.95 -3.17 20.54
N GLY A 309 -21.02 -4.09 20.26
CA GLY A 309 -21.29 -5.32 19.51
C GLY A 309 -21.44 -5.12 17.98
N TYR A 310 -20.96 -4.01 17.44
CA TYR A 310 -20.99 -3.77 16.00
C TYR A 310 -20.13 -4.77 15.22
N ASP A 311 -20.76 -5.56 14.36
CA ASP A 311 -20.07 -6.39 13.36
C ASP A 311 -19.99 -5.59 12.04
N PRO A 312 -18.77 -5.25 11.55
CA PRO A 312 -18.59 -4.46 10.35
C PRO A 312 -18.79 -5.25 9.05
N LEU A 313 -18.89 -6.59 9.11
CA LEU A 313 -18.82 -7.44 7.93
C LEU A 313 -20.18 -7.82 7.38
N VAL A 314 -20.29 -7.78 6.05
CA VAL A 314 -21.37 -8.37 5.26
C VAL A 314 -20.85 -9.57 4.47
N ARG A 315 -21.74 -10.37 3.88
CA ARG A 315 -21.33 -11.43 2.95
C ARG A 315 -21.78 -11.12 1.53
N VAL A 316 -20.82 -11.21 0.60
CA VAL A 316 -21.05 -11.15 -0.85
C VAL A 316 -20.57 -12.46 -1.45
N GLY A 317 -21.49 -13.29 -1.98
CA GLY A 317 -21.14 -14.64 -2.46
C GLY A 317 -20.42 -15.49 -1.41
N ASP A 318 -20.91 -15.50 -0.17
CA ASP A 318 -20.31 -16.17 0.99
C ASP A 318 -18.93 -15.64 1.44
N LEU A 319 -18.39 -14.59 0.82
CA LEU A 319 -17.15 -13.94 1.22
C LEU A 319 -17.43 -12.83 2.24
N PRO A 320 -16.83 -12.84 3.46
CA PRO A 320 -16.92 -11.73 4.40
C PRO A 320 -16.22 -10.48 3.86
N CYS A 321 -16.93 -9.34 3.85
CA CYS A 321 -16.50 -8.10 3.22
C CYS A 321 -16.90 -6.89 4.07
N PHE A 322 -16.17 -5.77 3.94
CA PHE A 322 -16.62 -4.49 4.47
C PHE A 322 -17.58 -3.81 3.47
N PRO A 323 -18.77 -3.37 3.89
CA PRO A 323 -19.71 -2.66 3.03
C PRO A 323 -19.26 -1.20 2.80
N SER A 324 -19.67 -0.60 1.69
CA SER A 324 -19.41 0.82 1.39
C SER A 324 -20.20 1.79 2.29
N ARG A 325 -21.19 1.26 3.01
CA ARG A 325 -21.96 1.99 4.02
C ARG A 325 -22.10 1.11 5.25
N PRO A 326 -22.01 1.69 6.46
CA PRO A 326 -22.14 0.89 7.66
C PRO A 326 -23.56 0.32 7.80
N LEU A 327 -23.64 -0.95 8.17
CA LEU A 327 -24.90 -1.62 8.49
C LEU A 327 -25.14 -1.47 9.98
N ALA A 328 -25.90 -0.51 10.39
CA ALA A 328 -26.25 -0.40 11.80
C ALA A 328 -27.71 -0.02 11.97
N ASP A 329 -28.46 -0.90 12.61
CA ASP A 329 -29.75 -0.57 13.17
C ASP A 329 -29.58 0.62 14.13
N GLY A 330 -30.15 1.77 13.78
CA GLY A 330 -30.09 2.97 14.60
C GLY A 330 -29.22 4.13 14.10
N LEU A 331 -28.51 3.99 12.96
CA LEU A 331 -27.86 5.13 12.28
C LEU A 331 -28.89 6.05 11.60
N GLY A 332 -30.15 5.60 11.42
CA GLY A 332 -31.19 6.36 10.73
C GLY A 332 -31.01 6.37 9.20
N GLU A 333 -31.80 7.19 8.52
CA GLU A 333 -31.74 7.34 7.06
C GLU A 333 -30.45 8.02 6.56
N HIS A 334 -29.65 8.60 7.48
CA HIS A 334 -28.38 9.29 7.18
C HIS A 334 -27.20 8.40 7.57
N CYS A 335 -26.92 7.42 6.74
CA CYS A 335 -25.71 6.63 6.82
C CYS A 335 -24.67 7.29 5.90
N PRO A 336 -23.64 7.98 6.44
CA PRO A 336 -22.65 8.63 5.60
C PRO A 336 -21.83 7.60 4.85
N THR A 337 -21.40 7.96 3.64
CA THR A 337 -20.39 7.21 2.90
C THR A 337 -18.99 7.54 3.44
N GLU A 338 -17.97 6.77 3.08
CA GLU A 338 -16.58 7.07 3.47
C GLU A 338 -16.13 8.48 3.10
N ALA A 339 -16.65 9.02 2.00
CA ALA A 339 -16.31 10.35 1.49
C ALA A 339 -16.99 11.51 2.25
N GLU A 340 -18.00 11.23 3.08
CA GLU A 340 -18.76 12.27 3.77
C GLU A 340 -18.25 12.52 5.19
N PRO A 341 -18.24 13.79 5.68
CA PRO A 341 -17.89 14.09 7.06
C PRO A 341 -18.86 13.40 8.03
N TRP A 342 -18.31 12.64 8.97
CA TRP A 342 -19.11 11.95 9.98
C TRP A 342 -19.63 12.90 11.05
N PRO A 343 -20.93 12.83 11.40
CA PRO A 343 -21.44 13.58 12.52
C PRO A 343 -20.82 13.07 13.83
N SER A 344 -20.48 13.97 14.73
CA SER A 344 -19.93 13.64 16.06
C SER A 344 -21.06 13.51 17.08
N SER A 345 -21.96 12.52 16.90
CA SER A 345 -23.19 12.40 17.72
C SER A 345 -23.04 11.53 18.98
N GLY A 346 -21.92 10.80 19.10
CA GLY A 346 -21.72 9.82 20.18
C GLY A 346 -21.01 10.35 21.43
N GLY A 347 -20.59 11.62 21.44
CA GLY A 347 -19.90 12.25 22.56
C GLY A 347 -18.40 12.03 22.58
N ARG A 348 -17.73 12.66 23.55
CA ARG A 348 -16.28 12.57 23.76
C ARG A 348 -15.91 11.46 24.73
N VAL A 349 -14.76 10.86 24.54
CA VAL A 349 -14.15 9.87 25.42
C VAL A 349 -12.72 10.31 25.68
N SER A 350 -12.29 10.32 26.94
CA SER A 350 -10.91 10.53 27.34
C SER A 350 -10.39 9.24 27.96
N LEU A 351 -9.29 8.72 27.42
CA LEU A 351 -8.57 7.56 27.96
C LEU A 351 -7.34 8.06 28.70
N GLU A 352 -7.35 8.00 30.04
CA GLU A 352 -6.24 8.46 30.88
C GLU A 352 -5.20 7.35 31.05
N ILE A 353 -3.92 7.73 30.87
CA ILE A 353 -2.80 6.81 31.07
C ILE A 353 -2.68 6.43 32.56
N GLY A 354 -2.51 5.13 32.79
CA GLY A 354 -2.41 4.55 34.15
C GLY A 354 -3.76 4.30 34.83
N ARG A 355 -4.88 4.71 34.21
CA ARG A 355 -6.23 4.40 34.67
C ARG A 355 -7.01 3.53 33.68
N ASP A 356 -7.06 3.99 32.42
CA ASP A 356 -7.85 3.37 31.35
C ASP A 356 -6.97 2.61 30.35
N VAL A 357 -5.71 3.03 30.22
CA VAL A 357 -4.72 2.46 29.30
C VAL A 357 -3.31 2.66 29.87
N ASP A 358 -2.39 1.72 29.61
CA ASP A 358 -1.00 1.79 30.05
C ASP A 358 -0.07 2.23 28.90
N GLU A 359 -0.25 1.69 27.69
CA GLU A 359 0.58 1.95 26.53
C GLU A 359 -0.27 2.26 25.28
N VAL A 360 0.16 3.20 24.48
CA VAL A 360 -0.53 3.66 23.26
C VAL A 360 0.35 3.48 22.04
N VAL A 361 -0.16 2.79 21.02
CA VAL A 361 0.46 2.73 19.69
C VAL A 361 -0.25 3.73 18.78
N LEU A 362 0.46 4.77 18.35
CA LEU A 362 -0.03 5.72 17.36
C LEU A 362 0.15 5.15 15.96
N ALA A 363 -0.94 4.67 15.38
CA ALA A 363 -0.95 4.00 14.07
C ALA A 363 -1.80 4.74 13.02
N VAL A 364 -1.88 6.06 13.11
CA VAL A 364 -2.57 6.92 12.14
C VAL A 364 -1.68 7.28 10.95
N GLY A 365 -2.26 7.75 9.84
CA GLY A 365 -1.49 8.27 8.72
C GLY A 365 -0.71 9.54 9.08
N LEU A 366 0.49 9.73 8.50
CA LEU A 366 1.37 10.86 8.81
C LEU A 366 0.67 12.23 8.70
N GLY A 367 -0.17 12.41 7.69
CA GLY A 367 -0.87 13.70 7.52
C GLY A 367 -1.86 14.04 8.64
N ALA A 368 -2.31 13.05 9.42
CA ALA A 368 -3.14 13.28 10.60
C ALA A 368 -2.31 13.62 11.86
N VAL A 369 -1.02 13.27 11.89
CA VAL A 369 -0.15 13.49 13.06
C VAL A 369 -0.13 14.95 13.53
N PRO A 370 -0.01 15.98 12.66
CA PRO A 370 -0.07 17.37 13.09
C PRO A 370 -1.40 17.77 13.74
N LEU A 371 -2.47 17.03 13.47
CA LEU A 371 -3.80 17.30 14.02
C LEU A 371 -3.95 16.62 15.38
N VAL A 372 -3.60 15.33 15.48
CA VAL A 372 -3.83 14.53 16.68
C VAL A 372 -2.71 14.66 17.72
N ALA A 373 -1.50 15.02 17.31
CA ALA A 373 -0.33 15.18 18.18
C ALA A 373 0.21 16.63 18.14
N ALA A 374 -0.66 17.62 18.00
CA ALA A 374 -0.28 19.03 17.81
C ALA A 374 0.64 19.53 18.92
N ASP A 375 0.35 19.21 20.18
CA ASP A 375 1.13 19.63 21.34
C ASP A 375 2.56 19.02 21.27
N ILE A 376 2.66 17.73 20.96
CA ILE A 376 3.94 17.02 20.82
C ILE A 376 4.76 17.60 19.65
N VAL A 377 4.13 17.84 18.51
CA VAL A 377 4.79 18.46 17.34
C VAL A 377 5.28 19.87 17.67
N ALA A 378 4.53 20.64 18.45
CA ALA A 378 4.93 22.00 18.86
C ALA A 378 6.14 21.98 19.81
N GLU A 379 6.23 21.00 20.70
CA GLU A 379 7.28 20.93 21.74
C GLU A 379 8.52 20.19 21.28
N GLN A 380 8.37 19.11 20.48
CA GLN A 380 9.45 18.20 20.12
C GLN A 380 10.10 18.55 18.77
N PRO A 381 11.37 19.01 18.71
CA PRO A 381 12.04 19.38 17.46
C PRO A 381 12.11 18.24 16.43
N ARG A 382 12.28 16.98 16.88
CA ARG A 382 12.34 15.81 16.00
C ARG A 382 11.01 15.54 15.30
N TRP A 383 9.88 15.75 15.98
CA TRP A 383 8.56 15.62 15.37
C TRP A 383 8.32 16.71 14.32
N ARG A 384 8.70 17.96 14.63
CA ARG A 384 8.64 19.06 13.63
C ARG A 384 9.46 18.75 12.40
N ALA A 385 10.71 18.30 12.58
CA ALA A 385 11.59 17.93 11.47
C ALA A 385 10.98 16.78 10.64
N MET A 386 10.41 15.76 11.28
CA MET A 386 9.72 14.69 10.57
C MET A 386 8.56 15.23 9.73
N ILE A 387 7.65 16.02 10.28
CA ILE A 387 6.50 16.60 9.55
C ILE A 387 6.96 17.53 8.43
N GLU A 388 8.06 18.24 8.62
CA GLU A 388 8.62 19.14 7.62
C GLU A 388 9.25 18.40 6.43
N HIS A 389 9.95 17.30 6.67
CA HIS A 389 10.75 16.64 5.66
C HIS A 389 10.10 15.36 5.08
N VAL A 390 9.34 14.61 5.87
CA VAL A 390 8.58 13.46 5.39
C VAL A 390 7.21 13.94 4.92
N ARG A 391 7.06 14.06 3.61
CA ARG A 391 5.86 14.64 3.00
C ARG A 391 4.81 13.59 2.65
N THR A 392 3.58 14.04 2.54
CA THR A 392 2.48 13.23 2.02
C THR A 392 1.92 13.84 0.74
N VAL A 393 1.37 13.01 -0.13
CA VAL A 393 0.73 13.42 -1.37
C VAL A 393 -0.65 12.79 -1.46
N PRO A 394 -1.69 13.55 -1.83
CA PRO A 394 -2.97 12.97 -2.16
C PRO A 394 -2.88 12.17 -3.46
N THR A 395 -3.76 11.18 -3.59
CA THR A 395 -3.85 10.33 -4.78
C THR A 395 -5.27 10.34 -5.34
N ARG A 396 -5.40 9.92 -6.58
CA ARG A 396 -6.69 9.73 -7.26
C ARG A 396 -6.72 8.40 -7.96
N SER A 397 -7.91 7.82 -8.06
CA SER A 397 -8.14 6.58 -8.79
C SER A 397 -9.47 6.60 -9.52
N ALA A 398 -9.56 5.78 -10.57
CA ALA A 398 -10.80 5.48 -11.25
C ALA A 398 -10.86 3.98 -11.57
N GLN A 399 -12.01 3.39 -11.37
CA GLN A 399 -12.35 2.03 -11.76
C GLN A 399 -13.38 2.08 -12.88
N LEU A 400 -13.13 1.34 -13.94
CA LEU A 400 -13.97 1.30 -15.14
C LEU A 400 -14.40 -0.14 -15.40
N TRP A 401 -15.67 -0.45 -15.19
CA TRP A 401 -16.27 -1.73 -15.57
C TRP A 401 -16.74 -1.65 -17.02
N LEU A 402 -16.19 -2.50 -17.88
CA LEU A 402 -16.39 -2.46 -19.32
C LEU A 402 -17.34 -3.60 -19.73
N ARG A 403 -18.25 -3.31 -20.69
CA ARG A 403 -19.19 -4.32 -21.22
C ARG A 403 -18.52 -5.31 -22.15
N ASP A 404 -17.47 -4.88 -22.85
CA ASP A 404 -16.68 -5.71 -23.74
C ASP A 404 -15.43 -6.26 -23.01
N ASP A 405 -14.99 -7.45 -23.40
CA ASP A 405 -13.75 -8.02 -22.91
C ASP A 405 -12.50 -7.35 -23.52
N GLU A 406 -11.37 -7.53 -22.87
CA GLU A 406 -10.11 -6.91 -23.27
C GLU A 406 -9.66 -7.28 -24.68
N ALA A 407 -9.94 -8.52 -25.12
CA ALA A 407 -9.59 -8.98 -26.47
C ALA A 407 -10.47 -8.29 -27.53
N THR A 408 -11.77 -8.15 -27.27
CA THR A 408 -12.71 -7.41 -28.13
C THR A 408 -12.28 -5.95 -28.26
N LEU A 409 -11.89 -5.31 -27.16
CA LEU A 409 -11.37 -3.94 -27.13
C LEU A 409 -9.99 -3.79 -27.78
N GLY A 410 -9.32 -4.90 -28.05
CA GLY A 410 -8.01 -4.94 -28.69
C GLY A 410 -6.82 -4.77 -27.73
N TRP A 411 -7.05 -4.92 -26.43
CA TRP A 411 -5.94 -4.96 -25.47
C TRP A 411 -5.11 -6.23 -25.66
N ALA A 412 -3.83 -6.05 -25.97
CA ALA A 412 -2.94 -7.16 -26.34
C ALA A 412 -2.37 -7.92 -25.12
N HIS A 413 -2.54 -7.39 -23.89
CA HIS A 413 -1.88 -7.89 -22.69
C HIS A 413 -2.85 -8.07 -21.51
N PRO A 414 -3.83 -8.99 -21.60
CA PRO A 414 -4.80 -9.23 -20.54
C PRO A 414 -4.11 -9.48 -19.19
N GLY A 415 -4.64 -8.87 -18.13
CA GLY A 415 -4.08 -9.00 -16.80
C GLY A 415 -2.81 -8.19 -16.52
N ALA A 416 -2.24 -7.46 -17.47
CA ALA A 416 -1.06 -6.65 -17.22
C ALA A 416 -1.38 -5.35 -16.48
N THR A 417 -0.45 -4.94 -15.63
CA THR A 417 -0.41 -3.58 -15.06
C THR A 417 0.62 -2.78 -15.84
N VAL A 418 0.23 -1.60 -16.34
CA VAL A 418 1.05 -0.71 -17.16
C VAL A 418 1.29 0.58 -16.39
N SER A 419 2.55 0.92 -16.16
CA SER A 419 2.98 2.20 -15.57
C SER A 419 3.69 3.06 -16.62
N GLY A 420 4.00 4.29 -16.29
CA GLY A 420 4.69 5.22 -17.17
C GLY A 420 3.77 5.91 -18.19
N LEU A 421 2.45 5.83 -18.03
CA LEU A 421 1.51 6.58 -18.88
C LEU A 421 1.74 8.09 -18.69
N ASP A 422 1.37 8.88 -19.70
CA ASP A 422 1.34 10.33 -19.54
C ASP A 422 0.11 10.77 -18.74
N ALA A 423 0.16 12.00 -18.22
CA ALA A 423 -0.97 12.57 -17.50
C ALA A 423 -2.30 12.42 -18.29
N PRO A 424 -3.43 12.26 -17.62
CA PRO A 424 -3.64 12.55 -16.20
C PRO A 424 -3.45 11.38 -15.25
N PHE A 425 -3.51 10.13 -15.71
CA PHE A 425 -3.18 8.94 -14.92
C PHE A 425 -1.84 8.37 -15.35
N ASP A 426 -1.06 7.90 -14.39
CA ASP A 426 0.27 7.33 -14.65
C ASP A 426 0.27 5.81 -14.75
N THR A 427 -0.76 5.16 -14.21
CA THR A 427 -0.88 3.72 -14.17
C THR A 427 -2.28 3.27 -14.58
N CYS A 428 -2.32 2.24 -15.43
CA CYS A 428 -3.52 1.50 -15.80
C CYS A 428 -3.30 0.00 -15.55
N ALA A 429 -4.15 -0.61 -14.75
CA ALA A 429 -4.09 -2.04 -14.46
C ALA A 429 -5.33 -2.76 -14.96
N SER A 430 -5.12 -3.86 -15.69
CA SER A 430 -6.18 -4.83 -15.94
C SER A 430 -6.48 -5.60 -14.65
N MET A 431 -7.68 -5.45 -14.14
CA MET A 431 -8.16 -6.09 -12.91
C MET A 431 -9.37 -7.00 -13.17
N THR A 432 -9.56 -7.43 -14.41
CA THR A 432 -10.69 -8.25 -14.89
C THR A 432 -10.90 -9.52 -14.07
N HIS A 433 -9.85 -10.09 -13.50
CA HIS A 433 -9.94 -11.28 -12.63
C HIS A 433 -10.77 -11.05 -11.35
N LEU A 434 -10.93 -9.81 -10.88
CA LEU A 434 -11.75 -9.48 -9.71
C LEU A 434 -13.25 -9.62 -9.96
N LEU A 435 -13.69 -9.58 -11.21
CA LEU A 435 -15.10 -9.72 -11.56
C LEU A 435 -15.70 -11.04 -11.06
N ALA A 436 -14.89 -12.09 -10.94
CA ALA A 436 -15.32 -13.38 -10.40
C ALA A 436 -15.72 -13.32 -8.91
N ALA A 437 -15.21 -12.33 -8.17
CA ALA A 437 -15.52 -12.12 -6.76
C ALA A 437 -16.59 -11.05 -6.54
N GLU A 438 -17.07 -10.38 -7.60
CA GLU A 438 -18.15 -9.42 -7.54
C GLU A 438 -19.52 -10.13 -7.68
N GLY A 439 -20.52 -9.60 -7.02
CA GLY A 439 -21.90 -10.04 -7.21
C GLY A 439 -22.46 -9.56 -8.54
N GLY A 440 -23.52 -10.17 -9.04
CA GLY A 440 -24.24 -9.69 -10.20
C GLY A 440 -24.91 -10.80 -11.03
N GLU A 441 -25.85 -10.39 -11.91
CA GLU A 441 -26.48 -11.30 -12.84
C GLU A 441 -25.52 -11.64 -14.00
N PRO A 442 -25.22 -12.92 -14.28
CA PRO A 442 -24.23 -13.33 -15.30
C PRO A 442 -24.45 -12.72 -16.68
N ASP A 443 -25.72 -12.56 -17.11
CA ASP A 443 -26.08 -12.07 -18.44
C ASP A 443 -25.85 -10.55 -18.63
N ARG A 444 -25.67 -9.83 -17.53
CA ARG A 444 -25.46 -8.37 -17.51
C ARG A 444 -24.12 -7.96 -16.89
N ALA A 445 -23.32 -8.93 -16.46
CA ALA A 445 -22.04 -8.66 -15.82
C ALA A 445 -21.07 -7.95 -16.78
N PRO A 446 -20.22 -7.05 -16.25
CA PRO A 446 -19.12 -6.49 -17.01
C PRO A 446 -18.13 -7.58 -17.43
N ARG A 447 -17.42 -7.38 -18.54
CA ARG A 447 -16.49 -8.37 -19.09
C ARG A 447 -15.02 -8.00 -18.89
N ALA A 448 -14.75 -6.73 -18.60
CA ALA A 448 -13.41 -6.27 -18.23
C ALA A 448 -13.50 -5.20 -17.13
N LEU A 449 -12.41 -5.08 -16.40
CA LEU A 449 -12.24 -4.11 -15.32
C LEU A 449 -10.85 -3.48 -15.41
N ALA A 450 -10.81 -2.15 -15.53
CA ALA A 450 -9.58 -1.38 -15.55
C ALA A 450 -9.51 -0.45 -14.35
N TYR A 451 -8.34 -0.42 -13.67
CA TYR A 451 -8.03 0.52 -12.60
C TYR A 451 -7.02 1.54 -13.11
N LEU A 452 -7.31 2.80 -12.87
CA LEU A 452 -6.45 3.93 -13.16
C LEU A 452 -6.03 4.58 -11.85
N CYS A 453 -4.77 4.95 -11.70
CA CYS A 453 -4.34 5.71 -10.54
C CYS A 453 -3.20 6.69 -10.87
N SER A 454 -3.06 7.72 -10.03
CA SER A 454 -1.94 8.66 -10.04
C SER A 454 -1.89 9.47 -8.74
N ALA A 455 -0.77 10.16 -8.53
CA ALA A 455 -0.74 11.29 -7.60
C ALA A 455 -1.76 12.36 -8.03
N LEU A 456 -2.31 13.08 -7.06
CA LEU A 456 -3.21 14.22 -7.29
C LEU A 456 -2.44 15.52 -7.06
N PRO A 457 -2.07 16.25 -8.12
CA PRO A 457 -1.41 17.54 -7.99
C PRO A 457 -2.32 18.58 -7.32
N GLU A 458 -1.72 19.55 -6.66
CA GLU A 458 -2.47 20.69 -6.12
C GLU A 458 -3.14 21.49 -7.26
N GLY A 459 -4.42 21.80 -7.10
CA GLY A 459 -5.21 22.51 -8.11
C GLY A 459 -5.62 21.67 -9.33
N ALA A 460 -5.41 20.36 -9.28
CA ALA A 460 -5.89 19.47 -10.34
C ALA A 460 -7.43 19.52 -10.46
N PRO A 461 -7.98 19.29 -11.67
CA PRO A 461 -9.42 19.15 -11.87
C PRO A 461 -10.02 18.01 -11.03
N PRO A 462 -11.33 18.00 -10.79
CA PRO A 462 -12.04 16.89 -10.21
C PRO A 462 -11.68 15.55 -10.89
N VAL A 463 -11.67 14.46 -10.14
CA VAL A 463 -11.26 13.15 -10.68
C VAL A 463 -12.18 12.67 -11.80
N THR A 464 -13.45 13.05 -11.79
CA THR A 464 -14.41 12.77 -12.89
C THR A 464 -13.98 13.45 -14.19
N GLU A 465 -13.70 14.76 -14.15
CA GLU A 465 -13.19 15.51 -15.31
C GLU A 465 -11.84 14.96 -15.78
N THR A 466 -10.99 14.58 -14.84
CA THR A 466 -9.71 13.92 -15.12
C THR A 466 -9.90 12.59 -15.86
N THR A 467 -10.89 11.79 -15.43
CA THR A 467 -11.22 10.52 -16.06
C THR A 467 -11.79 10.72 -17.46
N GLU A 468 -12.66 11.71 -17.64
CA GLU A 468 -13.15 12.11 -18.97
C GLU A 468 -12.00 12.50 -19.91
N ALA A 469 -11.08 13.33 -19.45
CA ALA A 469 -9.91 13.73 -20.23
C ALA A 469 -9.03 12.52 -20.63
N PHE A 470 -8.86 11.57 -19.71
CA PHE A 470 -8.15 10.32 -19.98
C PHE A 470 -8.86 9.49 -21.04
N LEU A 471 -10.16 9.27 -20.93
CA LEU A 471 -10.93 8.49 -21.89
C LEU A 471 -10.88 9.13 -23.28
N ASN A 472 -10.98 10.45 -23.39
CA ASN A 472 -10.87 11.17 -24.64
C ASN A 472 -9.48 11.10 -25.28
N GLY A 473 -8.41 11.09 -24.48
CA GLY A 473 -7.02 11.14 -24.97
C GLY A 473 -6.35 9.78 -25.10
N TRP A 474 -6.69 8.81 -24.25
CA TRP A 474 -5.92 7.58 -24.06
C TRP A 474 -6.67 6.29 -24.41
N ALA A 475 -8.01 6.32 -24.52
CA ALA A 475 -8.78 5.12 -24.75
C ALA A 475 -8.31 4.34 -25.99
N ASP A 476 -7.95 5.03 -27.08
CA ASP A 476 -7.49 4.37 -28.30
C ASP A 476 -6.10 3.73 -28.16
N ALA A 477 -5.25 4.24 -27.29
CA ALA A 477 -3.94 3.65 -27.04
C ALA A 477 -4.03 2.35 -26.23
N LEU A 478 -5.00 2.28 -25.30
CA LEU A 478 -5.23 1.10 -24.48
C LEU A 478 -6.20 0.11 -25.15
N TRP A 479 -7.23 0.63 -25.82
CA TRP A 479 -8.33 -0.14 -26.43
C TRP A 479 -8.52 0.24 -27.90
N PRO A 480 -7.60 -0.16 -28.79
CA PRO A 480 -7.54 0.34 -30.17
C PRO A 480 -8.72 -0.09 -31.06
N ARG A 481 -9.55 -1.05 -30.61
CA ARG A 481 -10.75 -1.48 -31.32
C ARG A 481 -12.04 -0.82 -30.82
N GLY A 482 -11.95 0.15 -29.89
CA GLY A 482 -13.10 0.95 -29.48
C GLY A 482 -13.37 0.99 -27.99
N GLY A 483 -12.48 1.58 -27.19
CA GLY A 483 -12.73 1.87 -25.78
C GLY A 483 -13.76 2.98 -25.55
N PRO A 484 -14.27 3.14 -24.31
CA PRO A 484 -15.17 4.22 -23.94
C PRO A 484 -14.50 5.59 -24.11
N LYS A 485 -15.28 6.60 -24.49
CA LYS A 485 -14.77 7.97 -24.71
C LYS A 485 -15.25 8.97 -23.66
N SER A 486 -16.20 8.58 -22.82
CA SER A 486 -16.72 9.38 -21.71
C SER A 486 -17.21 8.48 -20.60
N LEU A 487 -17.50 9.05 -19.42
CA LEU A 487 -18.10 8.30 -18.30
C LEU A 487 -19.56 7.90 -18.56
N GLU A 488 -20.22 8.51 -19.54
CA GLU A 488 -21.58 8.19 -19.97
C GLU A 488 -21.62 7.25 -21.20
N ASP A 489 -20.44 6.81 -21.69
CA ASP A 489 -20.35 5.93 -22.87
C ASP A 489 -21.05 4.58 -22.57
N GLU A 490 -21.90 4.13 -23.51
CA GLU A 490 -22.66 2.87 -23.41
C GLU A 490 -21.78 1.61 -23.25
N ARG A 491 -20.48 1.69 -23.59
CA ARG A 491 -19.49 0.63 -23.39
C ARG A 491 -19.08 0.48 -21.94
N LEU A 492 -19.33 1.48 -21.10
CA LEU A 492 -19.19 1.34 -19.66
C LEU A 492 -20.43 0.66 -19.07
N HIS A 493 -20.19 -0.33 -18.23
CA HIS A 493 -21.22 -0.89 -17.35
C HIS A 493 -21.39 0.00 -16.12
N ALA A 494 -20.27 0.45 -15.54
CA ALA A 494 -20.21 1.34 -14.39
C ALA A 494 -18.83 2.00 -14.29
N HIS A 495 -18.73 3.01 -13.46
CA HIS A 495 -17.46 3.59 -13.04
C HIS A 495 -17.50 3.95 -11.54
N HIS A 496 -16.33 4.03 -10.94
CA HIS A 496 -16.13 4.56 -9.58
C HIS A 496 -14.88 5.44 -9.58
N THR A 497 -14.95 6.60 -8.94
CA THR A 497 -13.81 7.50 -8.82
C THR A 497 -13.59 7.84 -7.37
N SER A 498 -12.33 7.90 -6.95
CA SER A 498 -11.95 8.18 -5.57
C SER A 498 -10.74 9.10 -5.49
N THR A 499 -10.65 9.85 -4.39
CA THR A 499 -9.49 10.69 -4.05
C THR A 499 -9.12 10.52 -2.58
N ASN A 500 -7.85 10.36 -2.29
CA ASN A 500 -7.31 10.26 -0.93
C ASN A 500 -6.79 11.64 -0.49
N THR A 501 -7.69 12.59 -0.29
CA THR A 501 -7.36 13.98 0.07
C THR A 501 -7.36 14.22 1.58
N ASP A 502 -8.09 13.41 2.36
CA ASP A 502 -8.02 13.48 3.82
C ASP A 502 -6.58 13.30 4.29
N PRO A 503 -6.09 14.11 5.22
CA PRO A 503 -4.72 14.01 5.72
C PRO A 503 -4.29 12.61 6.15
N SER A 504 -5.20 11.82 6.76
CA SER A 504 -4.89 10.45 7.21
C SER A 504 -4.71 9.46 6.07
N ASP A 505 -5.24 9.75 4.87
CA ASP A 505 -5.30 8.81 3.75
C ASP A 505 -4.26 9.12 2.67
N ARG A 506 -3.52 10.23 2.82
CA ARG A 506 -2.46 10.61 1.87
C ARG A 506 -1.30 9.63 1.87
N TYR A 507 -0.73 9.39 0.70
CA TYR A 507 0.44 8.55 0.53
C TYR A 507 1.69 9.23 1.11
N VAL A 508 2.57 8.45 1.77
CA VAL A 508 3.82 8.94 2.35
C VAL A 508 4.93 8.85 1.32
N GLN A 509 5.50 10.00 0.96
CA GLN A 509 6.58 10.09 -0.01
C GLN A 509 7.96 9.85 0.62
N SER A 510 8.89 9.34 -0.18
CA SER A 510 10.30 9.19 0.17
C SER A 510 11.13 10.10 -0.73
N LEU A 511 11.09 11.37 -0.40
CA LEU A 511 11.85 12.42 -1.10
C LEU A 511 13.35 12.34 -0.73
N PRO A 512 14.27 12.82 -1.58
CA PRO A 512 15.68 12.88 -1.27
C PRO A 512 15.96 13.51 0.09
N GLY A 513 16.71 12.79 0.94
CA GLY A 513 17.09 13.23 2.28
C GLY A 513 16.00 13.14 3.35
N SER A 514 14.82 12.61 3.03
CA SER A 514 13.71 12.56 3.99
C SER A 514 13.87 11.45 5.04
N SER A 515 14.55 10.37 4.74
CA SER A 515 14.58 9.17 5.60
C SER A 515 15.23 9.43 6.95
N GLN A 516 16.27 10.27 7.02
CA GLN A 516 16.95 10.63 8.28
C GLN A 516 16.06 11.36 9.29
N HIS A 517 14.92 11.88 8.85
CA HIS A 517 13.97 12.60 9.70
C HIS A 517 12.82 11.69 10.20
N ARG A 518 12.74 10.45 9.73
CA ARG A 518 11.75 9.49 10.22
C ARG A 518 12.10 9.09 11.65
N LEU A 519 11.08 9.03 12.50
CA LEU A 519 11.24 8.52 13.87
C LEU A 519 11.08 7.00 13.86
N ARG A 520 11.80 6.30 14.74
CA ARG A 520 11.65 4.86 14.94
C ARG A 520 10.43 4.56 15.82
N ALA A 521 10.03 3.31 15.92
CA ALA A 521 8.91 2.89 16.76
C ALA A 521 9.10 3.31 18.23
N ASP A 522 10.33 3.23 18.76
CA ASP A 522 10.75 3.65 20.10
C ASP A 522 11.16 5.14 20.19
N GLY A 523 11.05 5.88 19.09
CA GLY A 523 11.63 7.22 18.93
C GLY A 523 10.68 8.38 19.25
N SER A 524 9.51 8.14 19.86
CA SER A 524 8.52 9.20 20.14
C SER A 524 9.09 10.31 21.05
N GLY A 525 9.98 9.96 21.98
CA GLY A 525 10.46 10.85 23.04
C GLY A 525 9.40 11.18 24.10
N VAL A 526 8.24 10.51 24.05
CA VAL A 526 7.12 10.65 24.99
C VAL A 526 6.83 9.29 25.59
N ALA A 527 6.94 9.16 26.89
CA ALA A 527 6.66 7.90 27.60
C ALA A 527 5.20 7.46 27.38
N HIS A 528 4.97 6.16 27.30
CA HIS A 528 3.68 5.52 26.99
C HIS A 528 3.14 5.77 25.57
N LEU A 529 3.98 6.25 24.65
CA LEU A 529 3.65 6.48 23.27
C LEU A 529 4.64 5.79 22.33
N VAL A 530 4.18 4.77 21.63
CA VAL A 530 4.93 4.01 20.62
C VAL A 530 4.41 4.36 19.23
N LEU A 531 5.28 4.39 18.23
CA LEU A 531 4.92 4.79 16.88
C LEU A 531 4.80 3.59 15.95
N ALA A 532 3.80 3.62 15.06
CA ALA A 532 3.65 2.66 13.97
C ALA A 532 3.04 3.34 12.74
N GLY A 533 3.50 2.97 11.55
CA GLY A 533 3.02 3.52 10.28
C GLY A 533 4.06 3.37 9.19
N ASP A 534 3.66 3.44 7.95
CA ASP A 534 4.54 3.44 6.78
C ASP A 534 5.41 4.72 6.68
N TRP A 535 5.30 5.61 7.66
CA TRP A 535 5.99 6.88 7.77
C TRP A 535 7.14 6.88 8.79
N ILE A 536 7.26 5.85 9.63
CA ILE A 536 8.37 5.73 10.57
C ILE A 536 9.61 5.12 9.90
N ASP A 537 10.75 5.23 10.57
CA ASP A 537 11.96 4.50 10.20
C ASP A 537 11.84 3.05 10.68
N CYS A 538 11.43 2.17 9.77
CA CYS A 538 11.23 0.75 10.05
C CYS A 538 12.18 -0.17 9.28
N GLY A 539 13.16 0.40 8.53
CA GLY A 539 14.09 -0.35 7.68
C GLY A 539 13.59 -0.55 6.24
N LEU A 540 12.30 -0.26 5.95
CA LEU A 540 11.75 -0.08 4.61
C LEU A 540 11.04 1.27 4.58
N ASN A 541 11.77 2.32 4.24
CA ASN A 541 11.30 3.70 4.37
C ASN A 541 10.42 4.12 3.17
N ALA A 542 9.42 3.33 2.83
CA ALA A 542 8.48 3.51 1.72
C ALA A 542 7.03 3.54 2.21
N GLY A 543 6.18 4.31 1.54
CA GLY A 543 4.74 4.27 1.75
C GLY A 543 4.13 2.98 1.17
N CYS A 544 4.07 1.90 1.93
CA CYS A 544 3.50 0.63 1.48
C CYS A 544 3.02 -0.24 2.64
N ILE A 545 2.27 -1.27 2.31
CA ILE A 545 1.71 -2.21 3.31
C ILE A 545 2.81 -2.98 4.05
N GLU A 546 3.92 -3.30 3.41
CA GLU A 546 5.06 -3.99 4.02
C GLU A 546 5.69 -3.13 5.12
N ALA A 547 5.98 -1.85 4.83
CA ALA A 547 6.51 -0.92 5.82
C ALA A 547 5.54 -0.72 7.00
N ALA A 548 4.24 -0.60 6.71
CA ALA A 548 3.22 -0.52 7.75
C ALA A 548 3.19 -1.79 8.62
N THR A 549 3.35 -2.97 8.01
CA THR A 549 3.40 -4.25 8.75
C THR A 549 4.65 -4.32 9.64
N ILE A 550 5.83 -4.05 9.08
CA ILE A 550 7.09 -4.03 9.83
C ILE A 550 6.99 -3.08 11.03
N SER A 551 6.47 -1.87 10.80
CA SER A 551 6.32 -0.87 11.86
C SER A 551 5.42 -1.34 13.01
N GLY A 552 4.37 -2.08 12.71
CA GLY A 552 3.49 -2.68 13.71
C GLY A 552 4.18 -3.79 14.51
N ILE A 553 4.98 -4.64 13.84
CA ILE A 553 5.81 -5.66 14.51
C ILE A 553 6.81 -5.01 15.46
N GLN A 554 7.46 -3.93 15.01
CA GLN A 554 8.41 -3.17 15.82
C GLN A 554 7.75 -2.48 17.00
N ALA A 555 6.56 -1.90 16.81
CA ALA A 555 5.79 -1.31 17.91
C ALA A 555 5.44 -2.34 18.99
N ALA A 556 5.03 -3.53 18.59
CA ALA A 556 4.81 -4.63 19.53
C ALA A 556 6.11 -5.05 20.25
N ALA A 557 7.23 -5.08 19.53
CA ALA A 557 8.53 -5.39 20.11
C ALA A 557 8.94 -4.35 21.19
N VAL A 558 8.68 -3.06 20.96
CA VAL A 558 8.93 -2.00 21.97
C VAL A 558 8.12 -2.26 23.23
N ILE A 559 6.82 -2.50 23.11
CA ILE A 559 5.94 -2.75 24.28
C ILE A 559 6.37 -4.01 25.05
N GLU A 560 6.84 -5.03 24.36
CA GLU A 560 7.31 -6.28 24.97
C GLU A 560 8.81 -6.23 25.41
N GLY A 561 9.49 -5.12 25.23
CA GLY A 561 10.92 -4.97 25.57
C GLY A 561 11.85 -5.85 24.73
N ARG A 562 11.45 -6.17 23.48
CA ARG A 562 12.23 -6.97 22.54
C ARG A 562 13.00 -6.09 21.54
N PRO A 563 14.08 -6.59 20.91
CA PRO A 563 14.76 -5.88 19.83
C PRO A 563 13.79 -5.56 18.67
N LEU A 564 13.94 -4.40 18.03
CA LEU A 564 13.10 -3.99 16.90
C LEU A 564 13.18 -4.93 15.69
N SER A 565 14.29 -5.62 15.51
CA SER A 565 14.48 -6.61 14.45
C SER A 565 13.83 -7.97 14.76
N ASP A 566 13.39 -8.18 16.02
CA ASP A 566 12.79 -9.45 16.39
C ASP A 566 11.48 -9.68 15.60
N ARG A 567 11.36 -10.86 15.02
CA ARG A 567 10.26 -11.28 14.14
C ARG A 567 10.08 -10.46 12.85
N VAL A 568 10.98 -9.55 12.52
CA VAL A 568 10.99 -8.91 11.21
C VAL A 568 11.70 -9.82 10.22
N LEU A 569 11.05 -10.10 9.10
CA LEU A 569 11.63 -10.81 7.96
C LEU A 569 12.15 -9.80 6.94
N GLY A 570 13.25 -10.13 6.32
CA GLY A 570 13.78 -9.36 5.20
C GLY A 570 15.31 -9.27 5.23
N PRO A 571 15.95 -9.63 4.13
CA PRO A 571 17.39 -9.79 4.05
C PRO A 571 18.19 -8.49 3.95
N LEU A 572 17.58 -7.41 3.48
CA LEU A 572 18.27 -6.13 3.27
C LEU A 572 17.70 -5.10 4.23
N THR A 573 18.54 -4.67 5.16
CA THR A 573 18.22 -3.56 6.05
C THR A 573 18.57 -2.23 5.38
N TRP A 574 17.86 -1.16 5.76
CA TRP A 574 18.12 0.20 5.28
C TRP A 574 19.53 0.66 5.66
N ASP A 575 19.93 0.42 6.89
CA ASP A 575 21.28 0.68 7.38
C ASP A 575 22.11 -0.61 7.29
N ALA A 576 23.35 -0.51 6.81
CA ALA A 576 24.29 -1.61 6.91
C ALA A 576 24.60 -1.85 8.39
N ALA A 577 24.27 -3.05 8.88
CA ALA A 577 24.51 -3.46 10.26
C ALA A 577 25.99 -3.44 10.65
#